data_6f96b6702ef71bb56cae54bd827f12d1
#
_entry.id   6f96b6702ef71bb56cae54bd827f12d1
#
_cell.length_a   1.000
_cell.length_b   1.000
_cell.length_c   1.000
_cell.angle_alpha   90.00
_cell.angle_beta   90.00
_cell.angle_gamma   90.00
#
_symmetry.space_group_name_H-M   'P 1'
#
loop_
_entity.id
_entity.type
_entity.pdbx_description
1 polymer ?
#
loop_
_entity_poly.entity_id
_entity_poly.type
_entity_poly.pdbx_seq_one_letter_code
_entity_poly.pdbx_strand_id
1 'polypeptide(L)'
;PAAALYGMRGANGVVLITTKRGISNGLKVNVDYNFGVNTQFRSPDFADAYTYANALNTALSGDGLPARYNAQELDAFRTGIYPYDYPNVDWWNETLNNTGLTHNLKMSFSGGSDKFRFYTVVDYYRDRSMLKKNTEDTRFDTTPTDTRLTVRTNLDVKVTESTLLKAGIVGRLKELRGTRYGRNTIFNKIYGIPSAAFPIRYENGIYGGSSVYGTGNPVALLKDYGHIRNVYGTLLADLSIRQDLSALTKGLAAEASVSFDNIGGMNETTNKEYRYMNSNASITSDGTLVTTPAIYGTDSETLGHTQPFERLMLRSDFQAKVDYNRTFGKHQVGGALIYDMQSVVKNGRNNSQKNQSVLVNATYTYDNRYSLNAVFNRSGSAYLPDGDKYSNYPAVSAAWIVSNEAFMEKVTPINLFKIRASYGLSGWDGNLSHELWRQSYGSGGAGYNFGVNAGGQSGGSEGDLPVIGLVAEKSQKATFGFDLAAFDNRLNATVEGFYEKRSDILVSGANSTSGIIGITVGQVNEGIYKYKGLDASLSWNDKIGDFHYGIGASMSYLNTEVVNVNQAYQEYDYLYTKGNRIGQMYGLEAIGFF
;
A
#
# COMPACT_ATOMS: atom_id res chain seq x y z
N PRO A 1 -19.41 8.01 -14.22
CA PRO A 1 -20.46 7.95 -13.20
C PRO A 1 -20.13 7.01 -12.04
N ALA A 2 -19.48 5.84 -12.29
CA ALA A 2 -19.19 4.87 -11.23
C ALA A 2 -18.42 5.48 -10.03
N ALA A 3 -17.44 6.35 -10.28
CA ALA A 3 -16.70 7.04 -9.24
C ALA A 3 -17.58 8.02 -8.43
N ALA A 4 -18.54 8.69 -9.06
CA ALA A 4 -19.46 9.63 -8.40
C ALA A 4 -20.43 8.92 -7.43
N LEU A 5 -20.70 7.63 -7.61
CA LEU A 5 -21.47 6.84 -6.65
C LEU A 5 -20.84 6.87 -5.25
N TYR A 6 -19.51 7.03 -5.18
CA TYR A 6 -18.74 7.09 -3.93
C TYR A 6 -18.42 8.53 -3.48
N GLY A 7 -18.92 9.55 -4.20
CA GLY A 7 -18.87 10.95 -3.84
C GLY A 7 -17.47 11.43 -3.46
N MET A 8 -17.31 11.90 -2.22
CA MET A 8 -16.05 12.42 -1.67
C MET A 8 -14.92 11.38 -1.55
N ARG A 9 -15.16 10.11 -1.88
CA ARG A 9 -14.18 9.02 -1.78
C ARG A 9 -13.90 8.35 -3.13
N GLY A 10 -14.44 8.91 -4.22
CA GLY A 10 -14.39 8.33 -5.56
C GLY A 10 -13.23 8.77 -6.43
N ALA A 11 -12.52 9.88 -6.13
CA ALA A 11 -11.56 10.48 -7.06
C ALA A 11 -10.35 9.58 -7.37
N ASN A 12 -9.90 8.74 -6.43
CA ASN A 12 -8.79 7.82 -6.64
C ASN A 12 -9.20 6.46 -7.22
N GLY A 13 -10.44 6.36 -7.72
CA GLY A 13 -11.02 5.11 -8.20
C GLY A 13 -11.56 4.25 -7.06
N VAL A 14 -12.30 3.21 -7.43
CA VAL A 14 -12.94 2.29 -6.49
C VAL A 14 -12.70 0.86 -6.96
N VAL A 15 -12.21 0.02 -6.04
CA VAL A 15 -12.10 -1.43 -6.25
C VAL A 15 -13.25 -2.13 -5.52
N LEU A 16 -14.17 -2.69 -6.28
CA LEU A 16 -15.31 -3.45 -5.73
C LEU A 16 -14.98 -4.94 -5.72
N ILE A 17 -14.94 -5.54 -4.52
CA ILE A 17 -14.68 -6.97 -4.34
C ILE A 17 -15.98 -7.66 -3.93
N THR A 18 -16.52 -8.50 -4.81
CA THR A 18 -17.68 -9.34 -4.52
C THR A 18 -17.21 -10.75 -4.18
N THR A 19 -17.54 -11.20 -2.98
CA THR A 19 -17.14 -12.52 -2.50
C THR A 19 -18.12 -13.61 -2.92
N LYS A 20 -17.61 -14.84 -3.09
CA LYS A 20 -18.42 -16.00 -3.42
C LYS A 20 -19.48 -16.25 -2.34
N ARG A 21 -20.67 -16.68 -2.76
CA ARG A 21 -21.77 -17.05 -1.90
C ARG A 21 -22.16 -18.52 -2.12
N GLY A 22 -22.94 -19.08 -1.21
CA GLY A 22 -23.44 -20.44 -1.30
C GLY A 22 -24.37 -20.67 -2.48
N ILE A 23 -24.48 -21.92 -2.88
CA ILE A 23 -25.40 -22.41 -3.92
C ILE A 23 -26.46 -23.30 -3.28
N SER A 24 -27.64 -23.41 -3.90
CA SER A 24 -28.76 -24.20 -3.38
C SER A 24 -28.63 -25.71 -3.62
N ASN A 25 -27.48 -26.18 -4.08
CA ASN A 25 -27.19 -27.60 -4.30
C ASN A 25 -26.44 -28.18 -3.09
N GLY A 26 -26.38 -29.51 -2.99
CA GLY A 26 -25.69 -30.23 -1.93
C GLY A 26 -24.27 -29.73 -1.62
N LEU A 27 -23.66 -30.24 -0.59
CA LEU A 27 -22.32 -29.83 -0.14
C LEU A 27 -21.28 -30.02 -1.24
N LYS A 28 -20.60 -28.92 -1.58
CA LYS A 28 -19.41 -28.92 -2.45
C LYS A 28 -18.19 -28.54 -1.65
N VAL A 29 -17.16 -29.37 -1.70
CA VAL A 29 -15.87 -29.16 -1.05
C VAL A 29 -14.80 -29.00 -2.12
N ASN A 30 -13.99 -27.96 -2.03
CA ASN A 30 -12.77 -27.81 -2.83
C ASN A 30 -11.59 -27.65 -1.88
N VAL A 31 -10.49 -28.29 -2.24
CA VAL A 31 -9.20 -28.20 -1.53
C VAL A 31 -8.14 -27.81 -2.54
N ASP A 32 -7.51 -26.68 -2.28
CA ASP A 32 -6.40 -26.16 -3.08
C ASP A 32 -5.15 -26.10 -2.21
N TYR A 33 -4.08 -26.75 -2.64
CA TYR A 33 -2.79 -26.64 -1.97
C TYR A 33 -1.74 -26.13 -2.96
N ASN A 34 -1.11 -25.02 -2.59
CA ASN A 34 -0.03 -24.43 -3.37
C ASN A 34 1.25 -24.47 -2.55
N PHE A 35 2.27 -25.08 -3.14
CA PHE A 35 3.64 -25.07 -2.63
C PHE A 35 4.49 -24.22 -3.55
N GLY A 36 5.22 -23.25 -2.97
CA GLY A 36 6.11 -22.37 -3.71
C GLY A 36 7.54 -22.45 -3.19
N VAL A 37 8.49 -22.45 -4.11
CA VAL A 37 9.91 -22.27 -3.82
C VAL A 37 10.29 -20.89 -4.35
N ASN A 38 10.63 -19.98 -3.44
CA ASN A 38 11.05 -18.63 -3.77
C ASN A 38 12.57 -18.63 -3.98
N THR A 39 13.04 -18.16 -5.12
CA THR A 39 14.46 -18.04 -5.44
C THR A 39 14.81 -16.57 -5.70
N GLN A 40 16.08 -16.25 -5.61
CA GLN A 40 16.55 -14.91 -5.96
C GLN A 40 16.52 -14.76 -7.48
N PHE A 41 15.85 -13.73 -7.97
CA PHE A 41 15.86 -13.38 -9.39
C PHE A 41 17.20 -12.75 -9.79
N ARG A 42 17.80 -11.96 -8.89
CA ARG A 42 19.08 -11.27 -9.09
C ARG A 42 19.78 -11.10 -7.75
N SER A 43 21.05 -11.42 -7.69
CA SER A 43 21.95 -11.10 -6.59
C SER A 43 22.88 -9.95 -7.00
N PRO A 44 23.23 -9.04 -6.09
CA PRO A 44 24.29 -8.07 -6.34
C PRO A 44 25.63 -8.80 -6.49
N ASP A 45 26.50 -8.23 -7.30
CA ASP A 45 27.90 -8.64 -7.40
C ASP A 45 28.73 -7.68 -6.51
N PHE A 46 29.09 -8.14 -5.34
CA PHE A 46 29.87 -7.36 -4.39
C PHE A 46 31.37 -7.50 -4.64
N ALA A 47 32.10 -6.41 -4.52
CA ALA A 47 33.55 -6.44 -4.55
C ALA A 47 34.09 -7.27 -3.37
N ASP A 48 35.08 -8.13 -3.64
CA ASP A 48 35.84 -8.78 -2.59
C ASP A 48 36.73 -7.78 -1.83
N ALA A 49 37.33 -8.21 -0.72
CA ALA A 49 38.09 -7.34 0.14
C ALA A 49 39.31 -6.71 -0.54
N TYR A 50 40.00 -7.48 -1.41
CA TYR A 50 41.14 -6.97 -2.16
C TYR A 50 40.73 -5.91 -3.18
N THR A 51 39.70 -6.18 -3.96
CA THR A 51 39.14 -5.23 -4.94
C THR A 51 38.67 -3.96 -4.27
N TYR A 52 37.94 -4.07 -3.13
CA TYR A 52 37.52 -2.94 -2.34
C TYR A 52 38.69 -2.10 -1.83
N ALA A 53 39.70 -2.74 -1.23
CA ALA A 53 40.87 -2.07 -0.66
C ALA A 53 41.66 -1.30 -1.73
N ASN A 54 41.85 -1.90 -2.91
CA ASN A 54 42.51 -1.23 -4.05
C ASN A 54 41.69 -0.03 -4.56
N ALA A 55 40.38 -0.20 -4.72
CA ALA A 55 39.50 0.89 -5.16
C ALA A 55 39.51 2.06 -4.18
N LEU A 56 39.51 1.78 -2.87
CA LEU A 56 39.64 2.80 -1.83
C LEU A 56 40.96 3.55 -1.90
N ASN A 57 42.07 2.84 -2.05
CA ASN A 57 43.39 3.48 -2.21
C ASN A 57 43.46 4.35 -3.47
N THR A 58 42.87 3.91 -4.58
CA THR A 58 42.78 4.67 -5.83
C THR A 58 41.97 5.96 -5.63
N ALA A 59 40.82 5.86 -4.98
CA ALA A 59 39.98 7.03 -4.67
C ALA A 59 40.72 8.04 -3.78
N LEU A 60 41.37 7.57 -2.69
CA LEU A 60 42.16 8.44 -1.81
C LEU A 60 43.31 9.11 -2.54
N SER A 61 43.99 8.38 -3.43
CA SER A 61 45.04 8.97 -4.28
C SER A 61 44.50 10.05 -5.21
N GLY A 62 43.30 9.85 -5.78
CA GLY A 62 42.62 10.86 -6.60
C GLY A 62 42.30 12.14 -5.82
N ASP A 63 41.98 12.01 -4.53
CA ASP A 63 41.73 13.13 -3.61
C ASP A 63 43.04 13.74 -3.01
N GLY A 64 44.20 13.23 -3.42
CA GLY A 64 45.51 13.68 -2.86
C GLY A 64 45.75 13.21 -1.43
N LEU A 65 45.03 12.22 -0.96
CA LEU A 65 45.17 11.64 0.38
C LEU A 65 46.10 10.43 0.38
N PRO A 66 46.76 10.09 1.50
CA PRO A 66 47.58 8.90 1.61
C PRO A 66 46.75 7.62 1.47
N ALA A 67 47.35 6.58 0.88
CA ALA A 67 46.74 5.27 0.79
C ALA A 67 46.33 4.74 2.18
N ARG A 68 45.16 4.14 2.29
CA ARG A 68 44.66 3.54 3.54
C ARG A 68 45.35 2.20 3.83
N TYR A 69 45.65 1.43 2.80
CA TYR A 69 46.26 0.12 2.90
C TYR A 69 47.63 0.10 2.19
N ASN A 70 48.66 -0.38 2.87
CA ASN A 70 49.96 -0.59 2.26
C ASN A 70 50.03 -1.87 1.41
N ALA A 71 51.15 -2.15 0.74
CA ALA A 71 51.31 -3.29 -0.16
C ALA A 71 51.17 -4.64 0.55
N GLN A 72 51.69 -4.75 1.78
CA GLN A 72 51.62 -5.95 2.60
C GLN A 72 50.17 -6.22 3.07
N GLU A 73 49.41 -5.20 3.42
CA GLU A 73 47.99 -5.29 3.79
C GLU A 73 47.13 -5.67 2.61
N LEU A 74 47.38 -5.13 1.40
CA LEU A 74 46.73 -5.53 0.17
C LEU A 74 47.01 -7.01 -0.16
N ASP A 75 48.27 -7.46 0.04
CA ASP A 75 48.61 -8.86 -0.14
C ASP A 75 47.96 -9.79 0.88
N ALA A 76 47.81 -9.33 2.14
CA ALA A 76 47.07 -10.06 3.16
C ALA A 76 45.58 -10.25 2.78
N PHE A 77 44.90 -9.26 2.23
CA PHE A 77 43.53 -9.43 1.68
C PHE A 77 43.50 -10.40 0.49
N ARG A 78 44.48 -10.35 -0.39
CA ARG A 78 44.58 -11.21 -1.58
C ARG A 78 44.83 -12.66 -1.22
N THR A 79 45.69 -12.92 -0.26
CA THR A 79 46.15 -14.28 0.12
C THR A 79 45.28 -14.90 1.22
N GLY A 80 44.56 -14.08 2.03
CA GLY A 80 43.77 -14.53 3.16
C GLY A 80 44.59 -15.06 4.33
N ILE A 81 45.88 -14.70 4.43
CA ILE A 81 46.80 -15.21 5.47
C ILE A 81 46.38 -14.82 6.90
N TYR A 82 45.69 -13.69 7.06
CA TYR A 82 45.19 -13.17 8.34
C TYR A 82 43.66 -12.99 8.30
N PRO A 83 42.85 -14.07 8.31
CA PRO A 83 41.41 -14.01 8.04
C PRO A 83 40.59 -13.25 9.08
N TYR A 84 41.13 -13.04 10.26
CA TYR A 84 40.46 -12.25 11.32
C TYR A 84 40.83 -10.76 11.25
N ASP A 85 42.02 -10.42 10.78
CA ASP A 85 42.54 -9.05 10.77
C ASP A 85 42.38 -8.37 9.40
N TYR A 86 42.49 -9.16 8.32
CA TYR A 86 42.26 -8.78 6.93
C TYR A 86 41.20 -9.70 6.30
N PRO A 87 39.94 -9.59 6.77
CA PRO A 87 38.85 -10.49 6.37
C PRO A 87 38.38 -10.24 4.94
N ASN A 88 37.75 -11.28 4.37
CA ASN A 88 37.00 -11.19 3.13
C ASN A 88 35.64 -11.87 3.33
N VAL A 89 34.63 -11.09 3.72
CA VAL A 89 33.31 -11.61 4.11
C VAL A 89 32.28 -11.34 3.01
N ASP A 90 31.70 -12.40 2.49
CA ASP A 90 30.53 -12.31 1.63
C ASP A 90 29.25 -12.22 2.48
N TRP A 91 28.87 -11.00 2.86
CA TRP A 91 27.72 -10.75 3.72
C TRP A 91 26.41 -11.29 3.14
N TRP A 92 26.28 -11.32 1.82
CA TRP A 92 25.11 -11.85 1.14
C TRP A 92 24.96 -13.35 1.38
N ASN A 93 25.98 -14.12 1.03
CA ASN A 93 25.97 -15.57 1.22
C ASN A 93 25.97 -15.98 2.70
N GLU A 94 26.53 -15.15 3.59
CA GLU A 94 26.52 -15.42 5.03
C GLU A 94 25.15 -15.21 5.69
N THR A 95 24.28 -14.39 5.10
CA THR A 95 22.98 -14.05 5.69
C THR A 95 21.78 -14.66 4.99
N LEU A 96 21.92 -15.08 3.74
CA LEU A 96 20.83 -15.58 2.90
C LEU A 96 20.99 -17.05 2.52
N ASN A 97 19.87 -17.75 2.45
CA ASN A 97 19.74 -19.03 1.77
C ASN A 97 19.35 -18.77 0.32
N ASN A 98 19.64 -19.72 -0.56
CA ASN A 98 19.27 -19.63 -1.98
C ASN A 98 17.75 -19.73 -2.21
N THR A 99 17.01 -20.29 -1.24
CA THR A 99 15.57 -20.54 -1.37
C THR A 99 14.81 -20.18 -0.11
N GLY A 100 13.61 -19.69 -0.30
CA GLY A 100 12.53 -19.57 0.69
C GLY A 100 11.37 -20.52 0.33
N LEU A 101 10.49 -20.79 1.26
CA LEU A 101 9.37 -21.73 1.08
C LEU A 101 8.05 -21.08 1.42
N THR A 102 7.07 -21.27 0.54
CA THR A 102 5.70 -20.81 0.75
C THR A 102 4.74 -21.99 0.68
N HIS A 103 3.85 -22.06 1.66
CA HIS A 103 2.75 -23.02 1.72
C HIS A 103 1.43 -22.27 1.79
N ASN A 104 0.46 -22.64 0.96
CA ASN A 104 -0.90 -22.13 1.03
C ASN A 104 -1.88 -23.29 0.90
N LEU A 105 -2.61 -23.59 1.96
CA LEU A 105 -3.71 -24.56 1.99
C LEU A 105 -5.02 -23.80 2.10
N LYS A 106 -5.86 -23.94 1.09
CA LYS A 106 -7.18 -23.33 1.05
C LYS A 106 -8.26 -24.39 0.89
N MET A 107 -9.16 -24.41 1.83
CA MET A 107 -10.34 -25.28 1.78
C MET A 107 -11.60 -24.43 1.66
N SER A 108 -12.50 -24.76 0.77
CA SER A 108 -13.78 -24.08 0.66
C SER A 108 -14.94 -25.08 0.69
N PHE A 109 -15.97 -24.70 1.40
CA PHE A 109 -17.20 -25.46 1.62
C PHE A 109 -18.37 -24.60 1.18
N SER A 110 -19.20 -25.09 0.29
CA SER A 110 -20.41 -24.38 -0.14
C SER A 110 -21.56 -25.35 -0.25
N GLY A 111 -22.75 -24.87 0.07
CA GLY A 111 -23.96 -25.69 0.00
C GLY A 111 -25.16 -24.94 0.53
N GLY A 112 -26.27 -25.66 0.66
CA GLY A 112 -27.48 -25.14 1.24
C GLY A 112 -28.72 -25.63 0.51
N SER A 113 -29.81 -24.96 0.81
CA SER A 113 -31.14 -25.14 0.24
C SER A 113 -31.66 -23.82 -0.32
N ASP A 114 -32.89 -23.79 -0.79
CA ASP A 114 -33.52 -22.54 -1.25
C ASP A 114 -33.72 -21.52 -0.13
N LYS A 115 -33.82 -21.99 1.13
CA LYS A 115 -33.99 -21.12 2.31
C LYS A 115 -32.65 -20.70 2.97
N PHE A 116 -31.60 -21.48 2.79
CA PHE A 116 -30.35 -21.30 3.49
C PHE A 116 -29.18 -21.65 2.56
N ARG A 117 -28.22 -20.75 2.39
CA ARG A 117 -27.01 -20.97 1.59
C ARG A 117 -25.80 -20.49 2.35
N PHE A 118 -24.72 -21.24 2.28
CA PHE A 118 -23.47 -20.86 2.91
C PHE A 118 -22.27 -21.08 2.00
N TYR A 119 -21.25 -20.26 2.20
CA TYR A 119 -19.92 -20.40 1.61
C TYR A 119 -18.89 -20.13 2.68
N THR A 120 -18.12 -21.15 3.06
CA THR A 120 -17.07 -21.03 4.08
C THR A 120 -15.71 -21.33 3.46
N VAL A 121 -14.71 -20.52 3.77
CA VAL A 121 -13.32 -20.73 3.37
C VAL A 121 -12.44 -20.74 4.60
N VAL A 122 -11.55 -21.71 4.67
CA VAL A 122 -10.42 -21.78 5.60
C VAL A 122 -9.16 -21.69 4.77
N ASP A 123 -8.34 -20.66 5.03
CA ASP A 123 -7.10 -20.39 4.31
C ASP A 123 -5.95 -20.34 5.31
N TYR A 124 -5.00 -21.26 5.16
CA TYR A 124 -3.77 -21.29 5.94
C TYR A 124 -2.59 -20.99 5.01
N TYR A 125 -1.89 -19.91 5.32
CA TYR A 125 -0.72 -19.45 4.59
C TYR A 125 0.50 -19.41 5.50
N ARG A 126 1.63 -19.91 5.02
CA ARG A 126 2.91 -19.78 5.70
C ARG A 126 4.01 -19.50 4.68
N ASP A 127 4.70 -18.39 4.89
CA ASP A 127 5.89 -18.00 4.12
C ASP A 127 7.11 -17.99 5.03
N ARG A 128 8.20 -18.58 4.54
CA ARG A 128 9.49 -18.58 5.19
C ARG A 128 10.49 -17.82 4.32
N SER A 129 11.06 -16.78 4.89
CA SER A 129 12.07 -15.95 4.24
C SER A 129 13.32 -16.74 3.85
N MET A 130 14.08 -16.20 2.89
CA MET A 130 15.41 -16.68 2.54
C MET A 130 16.50 -16.30 3.57
N LEU A 131 16.25 -15.42 4.54
CA LEU A 131 17.20 -15.13 5.60
C LEU A 131 17.52 -16.39 6.42
N LYS A 132 18.81 -16.60 6.70
CA LYS A 132 19.29 -17.78 7.42
C LYS A 132 18.71 -17.86 8.83
N LYS A 133 18.43 -19.06 9.29
CA LYS A 133 17.93 -19.35 10.63
C LYS A 133 19.03 -19.11 11.67
N ASN A 134 18.65 -18.54 12.83
CA ASN A 134 19.48 -18.63 14.03
C ASN A 134 19.48 -20.06 14.58
N THR A 135 20.65 -20.61 14.82
CA THR A 135 20.85 -21.94 15.40
C THR A 135 21.66 -21.90 16.70
N GLU A 136 22.12 -20.72 17.12
CA GLU A 136 23.07 -20.57 18.22
C GLU A 136 22.38 -20.28 19.56
N ASP A 137 21.41 -19.37 19.57
CA ASP A 137 20.63 -19.06 20.79
C ASP A 137 19.23 -19.67 20.70
N THR A 138 18.99 -20.72 21.48
CA THR A 138 17.73 -21.47 21.48
C THR A 138 16.61 -20.81 22.30
N ARG A 139 16.90 -19.72 23.02
CA ARG A 139 15.91 -18.98 23.83
C ARG A 139 14.90 -18.24 22.94
N PHE A 140 15.24 -17.97 21.66
CA PHE A 140 14.36 -17.30 20.72
C PHE A 140 14.61 -17.74 19.27
N ASP A 141 13.60 -17.59 18.42
CA ASP A 141 13.67 -17.90 16.99
C ASP A 141 13.59 -16.60 16.16
N THR A 142 14.67 -16.28 15.47
CA THR A 142 14.77 -15.10 14.59
C THR A 142 14.40 -15.39 13.14
N THR A 143 13.99 -16.63 12.81
CA THR A 143 13.64 -17.00 11.44
C THR A 143 12.46 -16.18 10.95
N PRO A 144 12.63 -15.31 9.94
CA PRO A 144 11.53 -14.50 9.46
C PRO A 144 10.45 -15.38 8.81
N THR A 145 9.26 -15.37 9.41
CA THR A 145 8.08 -16.10 8.93
C THR A 145 6.84 -15.21 8.95
N ASP A 146 5.99 -15.37 7.94
CA ASP A 146 4.62 -14.83 7.90
C ASP A 146 3.66 -16.02 7.93
N THR A 147 2.92 -16.19 9.04
CA THR A 147 1.91 -17.24 9.18
C THR A 147 0.55 -16.58 9.30
N ARG A 148 -0.44 -17.07 8.54
CA ARG A 148 -1.78 -16.51 8.51
C ARG A 148 -2.82 -17.61 8.43
N LEU A 149 -3.79 -17.55 9.33
CA LEU A 149 -5.02 -18.33 9.30
C LEU A 149 -6.19 -17.39 9.07
N THR A 150 -6.97 -17.61 8.03
CA THR A 150 -8.18 -16.86 7.72
C THR A 150 -9.36 -17.82 7.63
N VAL A 151 -10.41 -17.53 8.36
CA VAL A 151 -11.70 -18.19 8.22
C VAL A 151 -12.72 -17.16 7.77
N ARG A 152 -13.41 -17.44 6.68
CA ARG A 152 -14.49 -16.60 6.16
C ARG A 152 -15.74 -17.42 5.97
N THR A 153 -16.87 -16.90 6.43
CA THR A 153 -18.19 -17.50 6.20
C THR A 153 -19.14 -16.45 5.66
N ASN A 154 -19.80 -16.75 4.55
CA ASN A 154 -20.93 -16.00 4.00
C ASN A 154 -22.19 -16.84 4.11
N LEU A 155 -23.26 -16.23 4.60
CA LEU A 155 -24.53 -16.86 4.88
C LEU A 155 -25.66 -16.07 4.23
N ASP A 156 -26.54 -16.72 3.50
CA ASP A 156 -27.77 -16.17 2.96
C ASP A 156 -28.95 -16.95 3.52
N VAL A 157 -29.91 -16.27 4.14
CA VAL A 157 -31.10 -16.87 4.74
C VAL A 157 -32.35 -16.18 4.22
N LYS A 158 -33.22 -16.90 3.54
CA LYS A 158 -34.58 -16.45 3.25
C LYS A 158 -35.44 -16.61 4.49
N VAL A 159 -35.66 -15.52 5.21
CA VAL A 159 -36.48 -15.48 6.42
C VAL A 159 -37.97 -15.67 6.03
N THR A 160 -38.37 -14.98 4.96
CA THR A 160 -39.67 -15.15 4.27
C THR A 160 -39.42 -15.17 2.76
N GLU A 161 -40.45 -15.40 1.94
CA GLU A 161 -40.28 -15.31 0.48
C GLU A 161 -39.88 -13.92 -0.01
N SER A 162 -40.20 -12.88 0.76
CA SER A 162 -39.87 -11.49 0.45
C SER A 162 -38.70 -10.92 1.25
N THR A 163 -38.18 -11.65 2.26
CA THR A 163 -37.15 -11.16 3.17
C THR A 163 -35.88 -12.01 3.09
N LEU A 164 -34.78 -11.41 2.64
CA LEU A 164 -33.47 -12.04 2.55
C LEU A 164 -32.51 -11.41 3.57
N LEU A 165 -31.97 -12.21 4.47
CA LEU A 165 -30.89 -11.86 5.39
C LEU A 165 -29.57 -12.36 4.82
N LYS A 166 -28.55 -11.50 4.79
CA LYS A 166 -27.19 -11.87 4.42
C LYS A 166 -26.26 -11.52 5.57
N ALA A 167 -25.39 -12.44 5.93
CA ALA A 167 -24.34 -12.22 6.91
C ALA A 167 -22.99 -12.65 6.35
N GLY A 168 -21.96 -11.90 6.66
CA GLY A 168 -20.57 -12.22 6.36
C GLY A 168 -19.73 -12.06 7.61
N ILE A 169 -18.80 -12.98 7.84
CA ILE A 169 -17.83 -12.87 8.93
C ILE A 169 -16.48 -13.35 8.44
N VAL A 170 -15.43 -12.59 8.75
CA VAL A 170 -14.03 -12.95 8.52
C VAL A 170 -13.27 -12.85 9.83
N GLY A 171 -12.70 -13.95 10.29
CA GLY A 171 -11.69 -13.99 11.31
C GLY A 171 -10.33 -14.25 10.69
N ARG A 172 -9.33 -13.42 10.99
CA ARG A 172 -7.95 -13.64 10.57
C ARG A 172 -7.00 -13.47 11.73
N LEU A 173 -6.13 -14.44 11.90
CA LEU A 173 -4.97 -14.36 12.77
C LEU A 173 -3.72 -14.35 11.91
N LYS A 174 -2.87 -13.33 12.08
CA LYS A 174 -1.60 -13.19 11.36
C LYS A 174 -0.48 -13.09 12.39
N GLU A 175 0.54 -13.93 12.26
CA GLU A 175 1.75 -13.89 13.06
C GLU A 175 2.94 -13.61 12.16
N LEU A 176 3.68 -12.53 12.48
CA LEU A 176 4.96 -12.18 11.89
C LEU A 176 6.06 -12.44 12.89
N ARG A 177 7.02 -13.26 12.55
CA ARG A 177 8.26 -13.44 13.33
C ARG A 177 9.44 -12.93 12.52
N GLY A 178 10.50 -12.56 13.22
CA GLY A 178 11.73 -12.14 12.56
C GLY A 178 12.75 -11.57 13.54
N THR A 179 13.81 -11.02 12.97
CA THR A 179 14.84 -10.32 13.73
C THR A 179 14.29 -9.04 14.33
N ARG A 180 14.85 -8.57 15.44
CA ARG A 180 14.51 -7.29 16.09
C ARG A 180 14.52 -6.11 15.10
N TYR A 181 15.53 -6.06 14.25
CA TYR A 181 15.54 -5.13 13.14
C TYR A 181 14.77 -5.68 11.94
N GLY A 182 13.95 -4.83 11.35
CA GLY A 182 13.20 -5.18 10.14
C GLY A 182 14.12 -5.60 9.00
N ARG A 183 13.59 -6.36 8.07
CA ARG A 183 14.28 -6.89 6.89
C ARG A 183 15.12 -5.82 6.16
N ASN A 184 14.58 -4.62 5.97
CA ASN A 184 15.28 -3.52 5.28
C ASN A 184 16.56 -3.09 6.00
N THR A 185 16.58 -3.09 7.33
CA THR A 185 17.79 -2.73 8.09
C THR A 185 18.91 -3.74 7.86
N ILE A 186 18.58 -5.04 7.85
CA ILE A 186 19.57 -6.09 7.57
C ILE A 186 20.14 -5.93 6.15
N PHE A 187 19.28 -5.74 5.15
CA PHE A 187 19.74 -5.50 3.77
C PHE A 187 20.60 -4.24 3.65
N ASN A 188 20.21 -3.13 4.29
CA ASN A 188 21.03 -1.91 4.31
C ASN A 188 22.43 -2.16 4.90
N LYS A 189 22.54 -3.04 5.90
CA LYS A 189 23.86 -3.40 6.45
C LYS A 189 24.65 -4.32 5.51
N ILE A 190 23.99 -5.28 4.85
CA ILE A 190 24.63 -6.12 3.82
C ILE A 190 25.19 -5.27 2.67
N TYR A 191 24.46 -4.25 2.22
CA TYR A 191 24.89 -3.35 1.16
C TYR A 191 25.92 -2.31 1.60
N GLY A 192 25.87 -1.88 2.85
CA GLY A 192 26.68 -0.76 3.33
C GLY A 192 27.99 -1.15 4.03
N ILE A 193 28.22 -2.44 4.28
CA ILE A 193 29.43 -2.90 4.97
C ILE A 193 30.33 -3.62 3.97
N PRO A 194 31.52 -3.09 3.68
CA PRO A 194 32.49 -3.76 2.78
C PRO A 194 32.92 -5.12 3.29
N SER A 195 33.25 -6.01 2.37
CA SER A 195 33.81 -7.34 2.66
C SER A 195 35.10 -7.30 3.50
N ALA A 196 35.85 -6.21 3.40
CA ALA A 196 37.11 -5.96 4.12
C ALA A 196 36.93 -5.35 5.53
N ALA A 197 35.70 -5.03 5.97
CA ALA A 197 35.49 -4.19 7.16
C ALA A 197 35.87 -4.88 8.48
N PHE A 198 35.42 -6.11 8.69
CA PHE A 198 35.68 -6.94 9.88
C PHE A 198 35.21 -8.38 9.61
N PRO A 199 35.72 -9.39 10.36
CA PRO A 199 35.25 -10.78 10.23
C PRO A 199 33.84 -10.94 10.82
N ILE A 200 33.17 -12.04 10.52
CA ILE A 200 31.90 -12.37 11.18
C ILE A 200 32.10 -12.46 12.69
N ARG A 201 33.10 -13.25 13.09
CA ARG A 201 33.57 -13.38 14.49
C ARG A 201 35.09 -13.52 14.50
N TYR A 202 35.70 -13.03 15.54
CA TYR A 202 37.09 -13.29 15.87
C TYR A 202 37.26 -14.69 16.50
N GLU A 203 38.49 -15.15 16.61
CA GLU A 203 38.83 -16.46 17.18
C GLU A 203 38.29 -16.64 18.62
N ASN A 204 38.26 -15.57 19.39
CA ASN A 204 37.68 -15.53 20.76
C ASN A 204 36.13 -15.52 20.80
N GLY A 205 35.48 -15.68 19.65
CA GLY A 205 34.01 -15.76 19.53
C GLY A 205 33.29 -14.40 19.54
N ILE A 206 33.99 -13.27 19.73
CA ILE A 206 33.40 -11.94 19.70
C ILE A 206 33.08 -11.54 18.27
N TYR A 207 31.90 -10.97 18.04
CA TYR A 207 31.51 -10.49 16.70
C TYR A 207 32.41 -9.36 16.22
N GLY A 208 32.70 -9.36 14.93
CA GLY A 208 33.41 -8.27 14.29
C GLY A 208 32.53 -7.01 14.19
N GLY A 209 33.16 -5.86 14.36
CA GLY A 209 32.52 -4.54 14.26
C GLY A 209 33.55 -3.44 14.46
N SER A 210 33.15 -2.20 14.32
CA SER A 210 34.03 -1.04 14.53
C SER A 210 33.26 0.16 15.07
N SER A 211 33.95 1.18 15.52
CA SER A 211 33.32 2.46 15.93
C SER A 211 32.50 3.10 14.80
N VAL A 212 32.83 2.85 13.54
CA VAL A 212 32.12 3.40 12.36
C VAL A 212 30.84 2.64 12.10
N TYR A 213 30.85 1.32 12.15
CA TYR A 213 29.70 0.48 11.83
C TYR A 213 28.88 0.07 13.05
N GLY A 214 29.40 0.28 14.26
CA GLY A 214 28.74 -0.04 15.53
C GLY A 214 28.34 -1.51 15.61
N THR A 215 27.13 -1.76 16.10
CA THR A 215 26.50 -3.08 16.17
C THR A 215 25.95 -3.52 14.79
N GLY A 216 26.56 -3.10 13.69
CA GLY A 216 26.02 -3.30 12.35
C GLY A 216 26.33 -4.66 11.70
N ASN A 217 27.04 -5.58 12.36
CA ASN A 217 27.37 -6.89 11.79
C ASN A 217 26.11 -7.63 11.32
N PRO A 218 25.92 -7.88 10.00
CA PRO A 218 24.69 -8.43 9.48
C PRO A 218 24.32 -9.81 10.05
N VAL A 219 25.32 -10.65 10.29
CA VAL A 219 25.13 -11.99 10.87
C VAL A 219 24.74 -11.92 12.34
N ALA A 220 25.36 -11.01 13.12
CA ALA A 220 25.02 -10.79 14.52
C ALA A 220 23.59 -10.23 14.66
N LEU A 221 23.22 -9.27 13.80
CA LEU A 221 21.84 -8.72 13.76
C LEU A 221 20.79 -9.78 13.43
N LEU A 222 21.15 -10.73 12.57
CA LEU A 222 20.27 -11.82 12.20
C LEU A 222 20.13 -12.86 13.29
N LYS A 223 21.21 -13.16 14.03
CA LYS A 223 21.28 -14.31 14.94
C LYS A 223 21.19 -13.94 16.40
N ASP A 224 21.73 -12.80 16.83
CA ASP A 224 22.07 -12.57 18.24
C ASP A 224 21.61 -11.21 18.80
N TYR A 225 20.77 -10.46 18.07
CA TYR A 225 20.31 -9.13 18.47
C TYR A 225 18.86 -9.09 18.97
N GLY A 226 18.27 -10.24 19.27
CA GLY A 226 16.88 -10.38 19.67
C GLY A 226 15.93 -10.61 18.51
N HIS A 227 14.63 -10.63 18.79
CA HIS A 227 13.59 -10.96 17.80
C HIS A 227 12.30 -10.16 18.00
N ILE A 228 11.45 -10.20 17.01
CA ILE A 228 10.08 -9.71 17.07
C ILE A 228 9.10 -10.85 16.81
N ARG A 229 7.95 -10.76 17.48
CA ARG A 229 6.78 -11.58 17.23
C ARG A 229 5.55 -10.69 17.26
N ASN A 230 5.02 -10.36 16.11
CA ASN A 230 3.86 -9.50 15.98
C ASN A 230 2.64 -10.35 15.65
N VAL A 231 1.60 -10.25 16.45
CA VAL A 231 0.34 -10.99 16.28
C VAL A 231 -0.78 -10.01 16.00
N TYR A 232 -1.42 -10.16 14.85
CA TYR A 232 -2.53 -9.30 14.40
C TYR A 232 -3.81 -10.12 14.31
N GLY A 233 -4.85 -9.64 14.99
CA GLY A 233 -6.21 -10.13 14.88
C GLY A 233 -7.03 -9.20 13.97
N THR A 234 -7.78 -9.78 13.04
CA THR A 234 -8.74 -9.06 12.20
C THR A 234 -10.10 -9.71 12.34
N LEU A 235 -11.12 -8.94 12.64
CA LEU A 235 -12.52 -9.33 12.58
C LEU A 235 -13.25 -8.38 11.64
N LEU A 236 -13.83 -8.91 10.56
CA LEU A 236 -14.72 -8.18 9.67
C LEU A 236 -16.08 -8.86 9.75
N ALA A 237 -17.12 -8.10 10.02
CA ALA A 237 -18.49 -8.63 10.10
C ALA A 237 -19.44 -7.69 9.35
N ASP A 238 -20.30 -8.26 8.56
CA ASP A 238 -21.36 -7.57 7.84
C ASP A 238 -22.70 -8.30 7.99
N LEU A 239 -23.76 -7.52 8.08
CA LEU A 239 -25.13 -7.99 8.13
C LEU A 239 -25.99 -7.09 7.25
N SER A 240 -26.76 -7.68 6.34
CA SER A 240 -27.78 -6.94 5.57
C SER A 240 -29.12 -7.67 5.57
N ILE A 241 -30.17 -6.89 5.58
CA ILE A 241 -31.55 -7.34 5.41
C ILE A 241 -32.14 -6.64 4.19
N ARG A 242 -32.62 -7.43 3.24
CA ARG A 242 -33.30 -6.95 2.04
C ARG A 242 -34.76 -7.42 2.05
N GLN A 243 -35.64 -6.46 1.91
CA GLN A 243 -37.07 -6.67 1.81
C GLN A 243 -37.54 -6.37 0.38
N ASP A 244 -38.13 -7.36 -0.29
CA ASP A 244 -38.88 -7.15 -1.52
C ASP A 244 -40.24 -6.49 -1.18
N LEU A 245 -40.49 -5.35 -1.81
CA LEU A 245 -41.67 -4.53 -1.62
C LEU A 245 -42.58 -4.59 -2.87
N SER A 246 -42.48 -5.63 -3.69
CA SER A 246 -43.27 -5.82 -4.91
C SER A 246 -44.80 -5.88 -4.64
N ALA A 247 -45.18 -6.12 -3.40
CA ALA A 247 -46.59 -6.02 -2.97
C ALA A 247 -47.09 -4.56 -3.03
N LEU A 248 -46.23 -3.56 -2.84
CA LEU A 248 -46.56 -2.13 -2.98
C LEU A 248 -46.46 -1.70 -4.45
N THR A 249 -45.33 -2.00 -5.08
CA THR A 249 -45.13 -1.79 -6.51
C THR A 249 -44.07 -2.73 -7.05
N LYS A 250 -44.35 -3.39 -8.19
CA LYS A 250 -43.44 -4.37 -8.80
C LYS A 250 -42.08 -3.75 -9.08
N GLY A 251 -41.00 -4.39 -8.60
CA GLY A 251 -39.64 -3.98 -8.79
C GLY A 251 -39.06 -3.05 -7.71
N LEU A 252 -39.86 -2.74 -6.66
CA LEU A 252 -39.39 -1.97 -5.48
C LEU A 252 -38.78 -2.92 -4.44
N ALA A 253 -37.66 -2.54 -3.87
CA ALA A 253 -37.05 -3.21 -2.72
C ALA A 253 -36.36 -2.21 -1.79
N ALA A 254 -36.24 -2.59 -0.52
CA ALA A 254 -35.47 -1.85 0.48
C ALA A 254 -34.40 -2.75 1.08
N GLU A 255 -33.25 -2.19 1.42
CA GLU A 255 -32.14 -2.89 2.05
C GLU A 255 -31.52 -2.02 3.13
N ALA A 256 -31.22 -2.61 4.27
CA ALA A 256 -30.41 -1.99 5.30
C ALA A 256 -29.22 -2.90 5.61
N SER A 257 -28.04 -2.31 5.77
CA SER A 257 -26.82 -3.05 6.10
C SER A 257 -26.00 -2.34 7.16
N VAL A 258 -25.32 -3.12 7.96
CA VAL A 258 -24.31 -2.69 8.93
C VAL A 258 -23.04 -3.48 8.74
N SER A 259 -21.89 -2.84 8.90
CA SER A 259 -20.62 -3.54 8.96
C SER A 259 -19.75 -3.04 10.10
N PHE A 260 -18.90 -3.93 10.57
CA PHE A 260 -17.99 -3.68 11.67
C PHE A 260 -16.66 -4.37 11.39
N ASP A 261 -15.61 -3.58 11.31
CA ASP A 261 -14.25 -4.05 11.08
C ASP A 261 -13.38 -3.68 12.28
N ASN A 262 -12.70 -4.65 12.85
CA ASN A 262 -11.76 -4.43 13.93
C ASN A 262 -10.42 -5.09 13.60
N ILE A 263 -9.35 -4.29 13.59
CA ILE A 263 -7.98 -4.76 13.42
C ILE A 263 -7.19 -4.30 14.64
N GLY A 264 -6.59 -5.23 15.35
CA GLY A 264 -5.72 -4.95 16.47
C GLY A 264 -4.49 -5.84 16.42
N GLY A 265 -3.44 -5.45 17.13
CA GLY A 265 -2.19 -6.19 17.14
C GLY A 265 -1.44 -6.05 18.44
N MET A 266 -0.61 -7.03 18.70
CA MET A 266 0.35 -7.07 19.79
C MET A 266 1.73 -7.18 19.16
N ASN A 267 2.60 -6.23 19.48
CA ASN A 267 3.99 -6.21 19.03
C ASN A 267 4.88 -6.67 20.17
N GLU A 268 5.40 -7.88 20.06
CA GLU A 268 6.30 -8.45 21.03
C GLU A 268 7.73 -8.29 20.52
N THR A 269 8.58 -7.62 21.31
CA THR A 269 9.99 -7.43 21.00
C THR A 269 10.84 -7.94 22.14
N THR A 270 11.75 -8.85 21.82
CA THR A 270 12.78 -9.33 22.74
C THR A 270 14.10 -8.70 22.34
N ASN A 271 14.71 -7.98 23.26
CA ASN A 271 15.95 -7.26 23.08
C ASN A 271 17.12 -8.05 23.63
N LYS A 272 18.21 -8.12 22.88
CA LYS A 272 19.51 -8.64 23.31
C LYS A 272 20.58 -7.75 22.72
N GLU A 273 21.56 -7.39 23.51
CA GLU A 273 22.75 -6.66 23.06
C GLU A 273 23.93 -7.62 23.03
N TYR A 274 24.89 -7.35 22.17
CA TYR A 274 26.14 -8.11 22.06
C TYR A 274 27.33 -7.17 21.97
N ARG A 275 28.47 -7.61 22.54
CA ARG A 275 29.74 -6.93 22.36
C ARG A 275 30.35 -7.26 21.02
N TYR A 276 31.09 -6.32 20.47
CA TYR A 276 31.80 -6.48 19.20
C TYR A 276 33.22 -5.92 19.33
N MET A 277 34.09 -6.35 18.42
CA MET A 277 35.52 -6.03 18.47
C MET A 277 36.02 -5.59 17.10
N ASN A 278 37.01 -4.70 17.10
CA ASN A 278 37.90 -4.42 15.97
C ASN A 278 39.33 -4.74 16.39
N SER A 279 40.06 -5.48 15.60
CA SER A 279 41.48 -5.78 15.84
C SER A 279 42.39 -4.57 15.69
N ASN A 280 41.95 -3.54 14.91
CA ASN A 280 42.78 -2.40 14.51
C ASN A 280 44.17 -2.86 14.03
N ALA A 281 44.17 -3.82 13.12
CA ALA A 281 45.39 -4.42 12.61
C ALA A 281 46.13 -3.49 11.65
N SER A 282 47.43 -3.61 11.64
CA SER A 282 48.33 -3.04 10.66
C SER A 282 49.53 -3.96 10.40
N ILE A 283 50.04 -3.95 9.17
CA ILE A 283 51.28 -4.68 8.84
C ILE A 283 52.38 -3.67 8.59
N THR A 284 53.42 -3.79 9.37
CA THR A 284 54.60 -2.90 9.26
C THR A 284 55.41 -3.19 8.00
N SER A 285 56.32 -2.32 7.63
CA SER A 285 57.11 -2.46 6.40
C SER A 285 58.03 -3.69 6.38
N ASP A 286 58.34 -4.27 7.52
CA ASP A 286 59.07 -5.53 7.66
C ASP A 286 58.17 -6.79 7.62
N GLY A 287 56.85 -6.60 7.40
CA GLY A 287 55.89 -7.69 7.30
C GLY A 287 55.32 -8.16 8.64
N THR A 288 55.60 -7.49 9.75
CA THR A 288 55.11 -7.88 11.06
C THR A 288 53.67 -7.41 11.25
N LEU A 289 52.75 -8.33 11.63
CA LEU A 289 51.38 -8.03 12.00
C LEU A 289 51.35 -7.42 13.42
N VAL A 290 50.81 -6.21 13.55
CA VAL A 290 50.55 -5.54 14.82
C VAL A 290 49.05 -5.36 14.99
N THR A 291 48.52 -5.81 16.13
CA THR A 291 47.09 -5.69 16.46
C THR A 291 46.90 -4.90 17.73
N THR A 292 45.90 -4.00 17.78
CA THR A 292 45.50 -3.26 18.97
C THR A 292 43.95 -3.42 19.14
N PRO A 293 43.52 -4.54 19.71
CA PRO A 293 42.10 -4.85 19.79
C PRO A 293 41.32 -3.81 20.59
N ALA A 294 40.21 -3.34 20.06
CA ALA A 294 39.23 -2.49 20.76
C ALA A 294 37.88 -3.21 20.85
N ILE A 295 37.37 -3.37 22.06
CA ILE A 295 36.09 -4.01 22.35
C ILE A 295 35.04 -2.93 22.66
N TYR A 296 33.88 -3.05 22.08
CA TYR A 296 32.76 -2.14 22.21
C TYR A 296 31.49 -2.88 22.65
N GLY A 297 30.59 -2.16 23.33
CA GLY A 297 29.32 -2.70 23.77
C GLY A 297 29.47 -3.71 24.92
N THR A 298 28.36 -4.32 25.28
CA THR A 298 28.26 -5.32 26.36
C THR A 298 27.32 -6.44 25.94
N ASP A 299 27.57 -7.65 26.40
CA ASP A 299 26.63 -8.75 26.20
C ASP A 299 25.46 -8.64 27.22
N SER A 300 24.25 -8.82 26.75
CA SER A 300 23.08 -8.92 27.65
C SER A 300 23.06 -10.30 28.33
N GLU A 301 23.12 -10.30 29.63
CA GLU A 301 22.93 -11.51 30.43
C GLU A 301 21.44 -11.95 30.44
N THR A 302 20.55 -10.95 30.48
CA THR A 302 19.09 -11.14 30.44
C THR A 302 18.50 -10.57 29.18
N LEU A 303 17.35 -11.11 28.77
CA LEU A 303 16.60 -10.61 27.62
C LEU A 303 15.64 -9.50 28.09
N GLY A 304 15.74 -8.32 27.47
CA GLY A 304 14.72 -7.28 27.61
C GLY A 304 13.47 -7.67 26.84
N HIS A 305 12.30 -7.38 27.38
CA HIS A 305 11.03 -7.72 26.75
C HIS A 305 10.06 -6.54 26.78
N THR A 306 9.42 -6.26 25.64
CA THR A 306 8.35 -5.27 25.50
C THR A 306 7.19 -5.85 24.71
N GLN A 307 5.97 -5.53 25.13
CA GLN A 307 4.75 -6.12 24.55
C GLN A 307 3.61 -5.11 24.48
N PRO A 308 3.74 -4.02 23.68
CA PRO A 308 2.66 -3.08 23.50
C PRO A 308 1.52 -3.69 22.69
N PHE A 309 0.27 -3.42 23.14
CA PHE A 309 -0.92 -3.66 22.35
C PHE A 309 -1.28 -2.41 21.56
N GLU A 310 -1.59 -2.58 20.27
CA GLU A 310 -2.01 -1.51 19.39
C GLU A 310 -3.39 -1.80 18.78
N ARG A 311 -4.28 -0.83 18.86
CA ARG A 311 -5.47 -0.84 18.03
C ARG A 311 -5.14 -0.17 16.71
N LEU A 312 -5.11 -0.93 15.63
CA LEU A 312 -4.76 -0.42 14.32
C LEU A 312 -5.93 0.28 13.62
N MET A 313 -7.13 -0.30 13.70
CA MET A 313 -8.32 0.26 13.07
C MET A 313 -9.60 -0.28 13.69
N LEU A 314 -10.57 0.61 13.86
CA LEU A 314 -11.96 0.28 14.10
C LEU A 314 -12.80 1.01 13.07
N ARG A 315 -13.56 0.28 12.26
CA ARG A 315 -14.46 0.84 11.25
C ARG A 315 -15.86 0.34 11.48
N SER A 316 -16.83 1.22 11.36
CA SER A 316 -18.25 0.88 11.35
C SER A 316 -18.93 1.62 10.21
N ASP A 317 -19.80 0.93 9.50
CA ASP A 317 -20.59 1.46 8.40
C ASP A 317 -22.06 1.11 8.61
N PHE A 318 -22.93 2.03 8.22
CA PHE A 318 -24.35 1.81 8.08
C PHE A 318 -24.82 2.30 6.72
N GLN A 319 -25.60 1.49 6.02
CA GLN A 319 -26.20 1.88 4.75
C GLN A 319 -27.68 1.52 4.73
N ALA A 320 -28.52 2.45 4.25
CA ALA A 320 -29.92 2.20 3.93
C ALA A 320 -30.13 2.52 2.45
N LYS A 321 -30.81 1.62 1.74
CA LYS A 321 -31.04 1.70 0.30
C LYS A 321 -32.48 1.38 -0.02
N VAL A 322 -33.09 2.15 -0.92
CA VAL A 322 -34.33 1.81 -1.62
C VAL A 322 -34.02 1.79 -3.09
N ASP A 323 -34.34 0.69 -3.75
CA ASP A 323 -34.11 0.53 -5.18
C ASP A 323 -35.40 0.11 -5.90
N TYR A 324 -35.54 0.61 -7.13
CA TYR A 324 -36.63 0.33 -8.03
C TYR A 324 -36.09 -0.08 -9.40
N ASN A 325 -36.56 -1.20 -9.93
CA ASN A 325 -36.19 -1.66 -11.27
C ASN A 325 -37.39 -2.30 -11.95
N ARG A 326 -37.79 -1.75 -13.10
CA ARG A 326 -38.94 -2.24 -13.85
C ARG A 326 -38.81 -2.01 -15.34
N THR A 327 -39.36 -2.97 -16.12
CA THR A 327 -39.45 -2.89 -17.57
C THR A 327 -40.89 -2.67 -17.98
N PHE A 328 -41.13 -1.67 -18.85
CA PHE A 328 -42.41 -1.31 -19.44
C PHE A 328 -42.28 -1.38 -20.97
N GLY A 329 -42.63 -2.53 -21.55
CA GLY A 329 -42.39 -2.75 -22.98
C GLY A 329 -40.93 -2.62 -23.34
N LYS A 330 -40.58 -1.60 -24.16
CA LYS A 330 -39.20 -1.30 -24.57
C LYS A 330 -38.43 -0.40 -23.57
N HIS A 331 -39.08 0.10 -22.52
CA HIS A 331 -38.53 1.01 -21.56
C HIS A 331 -38.08 0.29 -20.30
N GLN A 332 -36.81 0.36 -19.96
CA GLN A 332 -36.27 -0.15 -18.70
C GLN A 332 -35.91 1.05 -17.81
N VAL A 333 -36.51 1.11 -16.64
CA VAL A 333 -36.30 2.19 -15.66
C VAL A 333 -35.70 1.59 -14.41
N GLY A 334 -34.59 2.12 -13.96
CA GLY A 334 -33.95 1.76 -12.70
C GLY A 334 -33.62 3.00 -11.88
N GLY A 335 -33.60 2.83 -10.56
CA GLY A 335 -33.20 3.92 -9.67
C GLY A 335 -32.87 3.39 -8.29
N ALA A 336 -32.05 4.15 -7.56
CA ALA A 336 -31.77 3.88 -6.16
C ALA A 336 -31.57 5.18 -5.39
N LEU A 337 -32.12 5.21 -4.18
CA LEU A 337 -31.79 6.19 -3.14
C LEU A 337 -30.99 5.47 -2.05
N ILE A 338 -29.81 5.96 -1.75
CA ILE A 338 -28.92 5.36 -0.78
C ILE A 338 -28.50 6.42 0.24
N TYR A 339 -28.60 6.08 1.51
CA TYR A 339 -27.95 6.79 2.61
C TYR A 339 -26.83 5.92 3.14
N ASP A 340 -25.65 6.51 3.31
CA ASP A 340 -24.44 5.84 3.79
C ASP A 340 -23.78 6.66 4.90
N MET A 341 -23.31 5.98 5.93
CA MET A 341 -22.62 6.58 7.06
C MET A 341 -21.47 5.69 7.50
N GLN A 342 -20.27 6.26 7.59
CA GLN A 342 -19.07 5.55 8.00
C GLN A 342 -18.31 6.27 9.11
N SER A 343 -17.73 5.49 10.01
CA SER A 343 -16.78 5.96 11.03
C SER A 343 -15.53 5.08 11.04
N VAL A 344 -14.35 5.69 10.92
CA VAL A 344 -13.06 5.01 10.99
C VAL A 344 -12.22 5.63 12.10
N VAL A 345 -11.85 4.83 13.09
CA VAL A 345 -10.99 5.22 14.22
C VAL A 345 -9.65 4.53 14.06
N LYS A 346 -8.58 5.30 13.89
CA LYS A 346 -7.20 4.77 13.78
C LYS A 346 -6.38 5.09 15.03
N ASN A 347 -6.17 6.33 15.35
CA ASN A 347 -5.26 6.80 16.40
C ASN A 347 -6.01 7.48 17.56
N GLY A 348 -7.05 6.82 18.09
CA GLY A 348 -7.87 7.33 19.17
C GLY A 348 -9.16 7.99 18.68
N ARG A 349 -10.09 8.18 19.62
CA ARG A 349 -11.45 8.65 19.31
C ARG A 349 -11.52 10.05 18.69
N ASN A 350 -10.63 10.94 19.10
CA ASN A 350 -10.66 12.34 18.67
C ASN A 350 -10.22 12.51 17.21
N ASN A 351 -9.46 11.54 16.66
CA ASN A 351 -9.01 11.53 15.26
C ASN A 351 -9.89 10.65 14.36
N SER A 352 -11.14 10.39 14.73
CA SER A 352 -12.01 9.55 13.92
C SER A 352 -12.46 10.28 12.65
N GLN A 353 -12.21 9.63 11.51
CA GLN A 353 -12.76 10.08 10.23
C GLN A 353 -14.20 9.60 10.11
N LYS A 354 -15.12 10.54 9.96
CA LYS A 354 -16.55 10.25 9.79
C LYS A 354 -17.03 10.84 8.49
N ASN A 355 -17.70 10.02 7.71
CA ASN A 355 -18.26 10.41 6.43
C ASN A 355 -19.74 10.02 6.40
N GLN A 356 -20.54 10.81 5.68
CA GLN A 356 -21.91 10.43 5.36
C GLN A 356 -22.28 10.92 3.97
N SER A 357 -23.18 10.21 3.30
CA SER A 357 -23.63 10.59 1.97
C SER A 357 -25.09 10.25 1.73
N VAL A 358 -25.73 11.04 0.88
CA VAL A 358 -27.00 10.73 0.24
C VAL A 358 -26.76 10.67 -1.25
N LEU A 359 -27.11 9.52 -1.84
CA LEU A 359 -26.90 9.23 -3.24
C LEU A 359 -28.24 8.93 -3.91
N VAL A 360 -28.47 9.57 -5.06
CA VAL A 360 -29.53 9.21 -6.01
C VAL A 360 -28.87 8.70 -7.29
N ASN A 361 -29.28 7.54 -7.75
CA ASN A 361 -28.88 6.96 -9.04
C ASN A 361 -30.14 6.68 -9.85
N ALA A 362 -30.18 7.11 -11.11
CA ALA A 362 -31.25 6.85 -12.04
C ALA A 362 -30.71 6.27 -13.34
N THR A 363 -31.30 5.21 -13.83
CA THR A 363 -30.95 4.54 -15.09
C THR A 363 -32.17 4.44 -16.00
N TYR A 364 -31.99 4.69 -17.25
CA TYR A 364 -33.02 4.51 -18.29
C TYR A 364 -32.42 3.84 -19.50
N THR A 365 -33.04 2.78 -19.97
CA THR A 365 -32.62 2.10 -21.22
C THR A 365 -33.84 1.92 -22.11
N TYR A 366 -33.71 2.32 -23.37
CA TYR A 366 -34.73 2.19 -24.40
C TYR A 366 -34.33 1.12 -25.42
N ASP A 367 -35.21 0.13 -25.59
CA ASP A 367 -35.12 -0.93 -26.62
C ASP A 367 -33.76 -1.66 -26.64
N ASN A 368 -33.05 -1.73 -25.51
CA ASN A 368 -31.69 -2.24 -25.42
C ASN A 368 -30.70 -1.55 -26.40
N ARG A 369 -31.01 -0.34 -26.86
CA ARG A 369 -30.18 0.45 -27.79
C ARG A 369 -29.53 1.65 -27.13
N TYR A 370 -30.32 2.44 -26.41
CA TYR A 370 -29.89 3.68 -25.79
C TYR A 370 -29.98 3.56 -24.28
N SER A 371 -28.89 3.83 -23.58
CA SER A 371 -28.86 3.81 -22.12
C SER A 371 -28.35 5.14 -21.59
N LEU A 372 -29.05 5.68 -20.61
CA LEU A 372 -28.68 6.89 -19.87
C LEU A 372 -28.59 6.55 -18.39
N ASN A 373 -27.52 7.03 -17.71
CA ASN A 373 -27.39 6.95 -16.28
C ASN A 373 -27.08 8.33 -15.72
N ALA A 374 -27.77 8.73 -14.66
CA ALA A 374 -27.54 9.96 -13.93
C ALA A 374 -27.33 9.65 -12.45
N VAL A 375 -26.32 10.26 -11.86
CA VAL A 375 -25.93 10.12 -10.46
C VAL A 375 -25.87 11.49 -9.82
N PHE A 376 -26.42 11.61 -8.63
CA PHE A 376 -26.21 12.77 -7.77
C PHE A 376 -25.84 12.27 -6.38
N ASN A 377 -24.65 12.61 -5.92
CA ASN A 377 -24.17 12.26 -4.59
C ASN A 377 -23.85 13.55 -3.81
N ARG A 378 -24.46 13.71 -2.64
CA ARG A 378 -24.08 14.73 -1.67
C ARG A 378 -23.40 14.03 -0.50
N SER A 379 -22.10 14.20 -0.38
CA SER A 379 -21.29 13.59 0.68
C SER A 379 -20.51 14.60 1.49
N GLY A 380 -20.26 14.24 2.75
CA GLY A 380 -19.58 15.09 3.72
C GLY A 380 -18.55 14.34 4.54
N SER A 381 -17.59 15.10 5.07
CA SER A 381 -16.52 14.64 5.96
C SER A 381 -16.45 15.47 7.23
N ALA A 382 -16.25 14.81 8.37
CA ALA A 382 -16.04 15.48 9.66
C ALA A 382 -14.69 16.20 9.75
N TYR A 383 -13.78 15.99 8.81
CA TYR A 383 -12.49 16.69 8.76
C TYR A 383 -12.59 18.11 8.17
N LEU A 384 -13.75 18.46 7.58
CA LEU A 384 -14.00 19.76 7.02
C LEU A 384 -14.69 20.71 8.03
N PRO A 385 -14.51 22.03 7.89
CA PRO A 385 -15.15 23.02 8.76
C PRO A 385 -16.68 23.00 8.63
N ASP A 386 -17.34 23.54 9.66
CA ASP A 386 -18.78 23.69 9.69
C ASP A 386 -19.32 24.49 8.51
N GLY A 387 -19.92 24.46 7.67
CA GLY A 387 -20.32 25.21 6.47
C GLY A 387 -19.85 24.54 5.18
N ASP A 388 -18.66 23.95 5.18
CA ASP A 388 -18.02 23.32 4.01
C ASP A 388 -17.94 21.79 4.08
N LYS A 389 -18.60 21.19 5.10
CA LYS A 389 -18.60 19.72 5.30
C LYS A 389 -19.09 18.92 4.10
N TYR A 390 -20.03 19.46 3.35
CA TYR A 390 -20.73 18.74 2.30
C TYR A 390 -20.42 19.29 0.91
N SER A 391 -20.13 18.40 -0.02
CA SER A 391 -19.95 18.71 -1.44
C SER A 391 -20.85 17.85 -2.32
N ASN A 392 -21.17 18.36 -3.52
CA ASN A 392 -22.05 17.72 -4.48
C ASN A 392 -21.24 17.12 -5.62
N TYR A 393 -21.56 15.89 -5.99
CA TYR A 393 -20.86 15.11 -7.01
C TYR A 393 -21.88 14.57 -8.04
N PRO A 394 -22.31 15.42 -8.99
CA PRO A 394 -23.13 15.00 -10.12
C PRO A 394 -22.31 14.23 -11.14
N ALA A 395 -22.94 13.24 -11.81
CA ALA A 395 -22.37 12.58 -12.96
C ALA A 395 -23.45 12.07 -13.91
N VAL A 396 -23.10 11.99 -15.20
CA VAL A 396 -23.96 11.48 -16.25
C VAL A 396 -23.18 10.59 -17.20
N SER A 397 -23.80 9.53 -17.70
CA SER A 397 -23.25 8.74 -18.80
C SER A 397 -24.33 8.31 -19.76
N ALA A 398 -23.92 8.17 -21.02
CA ALA A 398 -24.75 7.65 -22.09
C ALA A 398 -24.03 6.51 -22.81
N ALA A 399 -24.80 5.54 -23.28
CA ALA A 399 -24.30 4.48 -24.13
C ALA A 399 -25.29 4.22 -25.27
N TRP A 400 -24.73 3.96 -26.45
CA TRP A 400 -25.46 3.56 -27.64
C TRP A 400 -24.96 2.19 -28.11
N ILE A 401 -25.84 1.20 -28.12
CA ILE A 401 -25.54 -0.13 -28.62
C ILE A 401 -25.88 -0.14 -30.11
N VAL A 402 -24.92 0.26 -30.91
CA VAL A 402 -25.03 0.44 -32.37
C VAL A 402 -25.39 -0.87 -33.05
N SER A 403 -24.84 -2.00 -32.57
CA SER A 403 -25.14 -3.33 -33.10
C SER A 403 -26.62 -3.73 -33.03
N ASN A 404 -27.41 -3.08 -32.17
CA ASN A 404 -28.85 -3.37 -32.05
C ASN A 404 -29.73 -2.53 -33.00
N GLU A 405 -29.11 -1.69 -33.85
CA GLU A 405 -29.83 -0.89 -34.84
C GLU A 405 -30.18 -1.69 -36.10
N ALA A 406 -31.30 -1.40 -36.72
CA ALA A 406 -31.77 -2.11 -37.90
C ALA A 406 -30.77 -2.08 -39.07
N PHE A 407 -29.97 -1.00 -39.22
CA PHE A 407 -28.94 -0.90 -40.26
C PHE A 407 -27.75 -1.85 -40.01
N MET A 408 -27.58 -2.36 -38.80
CA MET A 408 -26.51 -3.30 -38.44
C MET A 408 -26.90 -4.77 -38.57
N GLU A 409 -28.20 -5.09 -38.75
CA GLU A 409 -28.70 -6.47 -38.86
C GLU A 409 -28.01 -7.32 -39.94
N LYS A 410 -27.52 -6.67 -40.99
CA LYS A 410 -26.81 -7.32 -42.12
C LYS A 410 -25.31 -7.44 -41.89
N VAL A 411 -24.77 -6.84 -40.83
CA VAL A 411 -23.33 -6.85 -40.51
C VAL A 411 -23.07 -8.05 -39.57
N THR A 412 -23.13 -9.25 -40.11
CA THR A 412 -23.06 -10.52 -39.38
C THR A 412 -21.76 -10.76 -38.56
N PRO A 413 -20.58 -10.22 -38.92
CA PRO A 413 -19.38 -10.44 -38.11
C PRO A 413 -19.37 -9.69 -36.76
N ILE A 414 -20.23 -8.68 -36.57
CA ILE A 414 -20.25 -7.84 -35.37
C ILE A 414 -21.36 -8.30 -34.44
N ASN A 415 -21.01 -8.86 -33.29
CA ASN A 415 -21.95 -9.31 -32.26
C ASN A 415 -22.33 -8.18 -31.30
N LEU A 416 -21.39 -7.29 -30.98
CA LEU A 416 -21.60 -6.11 -30.17
C LEU A 416 -20.76 -4.96 -30.69
N PHE A 417 -21.36 -3.82 -30.93
CA PHE A 417 -20.67 -2.54 -31.07
C PHE A 417 -21.40 -1.50 -30.23
N LYS A 418 -20.73 -1.03 -29.18
CA LYS A 418 -21.29 -0.10 -28.20
C LYS A 418 -20.36 1.09 -28.05
N ILE A 419 -20.90 2.29 -28.17
CA ILE A 419 -20.23 3.57 -27.91
C ILE A 419 -20.71 4.07 -26.55
N ARG A 420 -19.81 4.61 -25.76
CA ARG A 420 -20.12 5.16 -24.44
C ARG A 420 -19.36 6.43 -24.15
N ALA A 421 -20.01 7.33 -23.42
CA ALA A 421 -19.42 8.57 -22.95
C ALA A 421 -19.88 8.85 -21.52
N SER A 422 -19.03 9.49 -20.75
CA SER A 422 -19.39 9.92 -19.40
C SER A 422 -18.68 11.20 -18.99
N TYR A 423 -19.34 11.95 -18.11
CA TYR A 423 -18.76 13.09 -17.40
C TYR A 423 -19.25 13.07 -15.95
N GLY A 424 -18.37 13.36 -15.00
CA GLY A 424 -18.76 13.40 -13.61
C GLY A 424 -17.73 14.01 -12.70
N LEU A 425 -18.23 14.37 -11.51
CA LEU A 425 -17.44 14.87 -10.41
C LEU A 425 -17.32 13.78 -9.35
N SER A 426 -16.17 13.72 -8.71
CA SER A 426 -15.92 12.95 -7.49
C SER A 426 -14.94 13.72 -6.60
N GLY A 427 -14.80 13.33 -5.35
CA GLY A 427 -13.93 13.99 -4.39
C GLY A 427 -12.96 13.03 -3.71
N TRP A 428 -12.06 13.62 -2.92
CA TRP A 428 -11.15 12.90 -2.06
C TRP A 428 -10.90 13.67 -0.76
N ASP A 429 -11.12 13.00 0.38
CA ASP A 429 -10.87 13.52 1.73
C ASP A 429 -9.76 12.76 2.49
N GLY A 430 -9.13 11.79 1.83
CA GLY A 430 -8.12 10.94 2.47
C GLY A 430 -6.76 11.62 2.72
N ASN A 431 -6.52 12.79 2.14
CA ASN A 431 -5.38 13.67 2.41
C ASN A 431 -5.65 14.69 3.52
N LEU A 432 -6.88 14.77 4.03
CA LEU A 432 -7.23 15.62 5.15
C LEU A 432 -6.81 14.97 6.46
N SER A 433 -6.36 15.78 7.41
CA SER A 433 -6.19 15.40 8.80
C SER A 433 -7.16 16.13 9.72
N HIS A 434 -7.24 15.70 10.96
CA HIS A 434 -8.16 16.25 11.94
C HIS A 434 -7.85 17.73 12.19
N GLU A 435 -8.87 18.57 12.08
CA GLU A 435 -8.84 20.00 12.46
C GLU A 435 -7.78 20.86 11.76
N LEU A 436 -7.37 20.57 10.52
CA LEU A 436 -6.46 21.41 9.72
C LEU A 436 -6.94 22.86 9.59
N TRP A 437 -8.23 23.11 9.77
CA TRP A 437 -8.86 24.42 9.68
C TRP A 437 -8.85 25.20 11.01
N ARG A 438 -8.25 24.62 12.09
CA ARG A 438 -8.08 25.25 13.39
C ARG A 438 -6.63 25.53 13.70
N GLN A 439 -6.37 26.64 14.40
CA GLN A 439 -5.05 26.89 14.96
C GLN A 439 -4.76 25.84 16.04
N SER A 440 -3.61 25.19 15.92
CA SER A 440 -3.11 24.24 16.92
C SER A 440 -2.10 24.90 17.84
N TYR A 441 -2.06 24.42 19.09
CA TYR A 441 -1.07 24.83 20.09
C TYR A 441 -0.44 23.57 20.69
N GLY A 442 0.87 23.55 20.75
CA GLY A 442 1.67 22.45 21.33
C GLY A 442 2.36 22.84 22.64
N SER A 443 2.75 21.82 23.41
CA SER A 443 3.74 21.98 24.49
C SER A 443 5.13 21.87 23.87
N GLY A 444 6.11 22.62 24.35
CA GLY A 444 7.50 22.56 23.88
C GLY A 444 8.00 23.82 23.19
N GLY A 445 7.31 24.95 23.37
CA GLY A 445 7.86 26.27 23.07
C GLY A 445 9.08 26.58 23.94
N ALA A 446 9.73 27.70 23.67
CA ALA A 446 10.91 28.16 24.41
C ALA A 446 10.64 28.09 25.92
N GLY A 447 11.45 27.31 26.61
CA GLY A 447 11.36 27.18 28.06
C GLY A 447 11.90 28.39 28.78
N TYR A 448 11.38 28.65 29.96
CA TYR A 448 11.86 29.68 30.85
C TYR A 448 12.28 29.09 32.19
N ASN A 449 13.39 29.56 32.73
CA ASN A 449 13.87 29.12 34.05
C ASN A 449 13.42 30.11 35.11
N PHE A 450 12.70 29.66 36.12
CA PHE A 450 12.21 30.48 37.21
C PHE A 450 12.89 30.15 38.54
N GLY A 451 13.16 31.17 39.32
CA GLY A 451 13.65 31.05 40.67
C GLY A 451 15.15 30.75 40.80
N VAL A 452 15.61 30.71 42.06
CA VAL A 452 17.02 30.51 42.39
C VAL A 452 17.56 29.12 41.98
N ASN A 453 16.67 28.12 41.89
CA ASN A 453 17.00 26.76 41.52
C ASN A 453 16.85 26.48 40.01
N ALA A 454 16.65 27.49 39.19
CA ALA A 454 16.56 27.41 37.74
C ALA A 454 15.55 26.32 37.28
N GLY A 455 14.40 26.22 37.94
CA GLY A 455 13.35 25.27 37.57
C GLY A 455 12.80 25.58 36.17
N GLY A 456 13.10 24.74 35.18
CA GLY A 456 12.65 24.91 33.79
C GLY A 456 11.14 24.71 33.67
N GLN A 457 10.46 25.68 33.07
CA GLN A 457 9.06 25.55 32.64
C GLN A 457 9.02 25.57 31.11
N SER A 458 8.41 24.56 30.52
CA SER A 458 8.22 24.53 29.07
C SER A 458 7.11 25.53 28.68
N GLY A 459 7.39 26.36 27.68
CA GLY A 459 6.40 27.25 27.09
C GLY A 459 5.46 26.51 26.14
N GLY A 460 4.37 27.19 25.76
CA GLY A 460 3.54 26.78 24.62
C GLY A 460 4.15 27.24 23.29
N SER A 461 3.90 26.52 22.23
CA SER A 461 4.22 26.92 20.85
C SER A 461 2.96 26.95 20.01
N GLU A 462 2.86 27.92 19.11
CA GLU A 462 1.87 27.89 18.04
C GLU A 462 2.27 26.84 17.00
N GLY A 463 1.32 26.05 16.53
CA GLY A 463 1.48 25.20 15.38
C GLY A 463 1.34 25.97 14.07
N ASP A 464 1.30 25.24 12.94
CA ASP A 464 1.10 25.84 11.63
C ASP A 464 -0.20 26.66 11.56
N LEU A 465 -0.21 27.68 10.71
CA LEU A 465 -1.43 28.44 10.43
C LEU A 465 -2.54 27.50 9.90
N PRO A 466 -3.80 27.73 10.32
CA PRO A 466 -4.92 26.93 9.85
C PRO A 466 -5.12 27.08 8.34
N VAL A 467 -5.62 26.03 7.71
CA VAL A 467 -5.99 26.06 6.28
C VAL A 467 -7.29 26.83 6.13
N ILE A 468 -7.22 28.05 5.61
CA ILE A 468 -8.39 28.89 5.37
C ILE A 468 -9.13 28.37 4.14
N GLY A 469 -10.46 28.21 4.23
CA GLY A 469 -11.28 27.72 3.13
C GLY A 469 -11.00 26.24 2.80
N LEU A 470 -10.67 25.43 3.81
CA LEU A 470 -10.41 24.00 3.64
C LEU A 470 -11.60 23.28 3.01
N VAL A 471 -11.38 22.67 1.86
CA VAL A 471 -12.34 21.85 1.13
C VAL A 471 -11.72 20.51 0.72
N ALA A 472 -12.56 19.54 0.37
CA ALA A 472 -12.09 18.28 -0.18
C ALA A 472 -11.59 18.45 -1.63
N GLU A 473 -10.56 17.69 -1.99
CA GLU A 473 -10.08 17.59 -3.37
C GLU A 473 -11.22 17.19 -4.32
N LYS A 474 -11.28 17.81 -5.50
CA LYS A 474 -12.26 17.54 -6.55
C LYS A 474 -11.61 16.98 -7.80
N SER A 475 -12.21 15.92 -8.34
CA SER A 475 -11.88 15.35 -9.63
C SER A 475 -13.04 15.58 -10.60
N GLN A 476 -12.74 16.17 -11.74
CA GLN A 476 -13.64 16.32 -12.90
C GLN A 476 -13.13 15.39 -13.98
N LYS A 477 -13.89 14.33 -14.30
CA LYS A 477 -13.46 13.32 -15.25
C LYS A 477 -14.44 13.18 -16.41
N ALA A 478 -13.92 13.22 -17.64
CA ALA A 478 -14.62 12.87 -18.86
C ALA A 478 -14.02 11.59 -19.46
N THR A 479 -14.87 10.69 -19.96
CA THR A 479 -14.43 9.51 -20.69
C THR A 479 -15.24 9.32 -21.96
N PHE A 480 -14.60 8.80 -23.00
CA PHE A 480 -15.23 8.37 -24.24
C PHE A 480 -14.60 7.06 -24.71
N GLY A 481 -15.41 6.10 -25.09
CA GLY A 481 -14.89 4.81 -25.51
C GLY A 481 -15.90 3.97 -26.28
N PHE A 482 -15.42 2.82 -26.78
CA PHE A 482 -16.24 1.83 -27.42
C PHE A 482 -15.88 0.41 -26.97
N ASP A 483 -16.87 -0.48 -27.03
CA ASP A 483 -16.74 -1.91 -26.79
C ASP A 483 -17.16 -2.64 -28.08
N LEU A 484 -16.33 -3.54 -28.58
CA LEU A 484 -16.54 -4.33 -29.78
C LEU A 484 -16.43 -5.83 -29.44
N ALA A 485 -17.44 -6.62 -29.82
CA ALA A 485 -17.32 -8.07 -29.92
C ALA A 485 -17.66 -8.51 -31.33
N ALA A 486 -16.84 -9.36 -31.94
CA ALA A 486 -16.99 -9.78 -33.32
C ALA A 486 -16.63 -11.26 -33.50
N PHE A 487 -17.03 -11.84 -34.66
CA PHE A 487 -16.72 -13.21 -35.06
C PHE A 487 -17.22 -14.23 -34.04
N ASP A 488 -18.50 -14.20 -33.69
CA ASP A 488 -19.10 -15.04 -32.65
C ASP A 488 -18.45 -14.85 -31.27
N ASN A 489 -18.13 -13.60 -30.91
CA ASN A 489 -17.43 -13.20 -29.68
C ASN A 489 -15.99 -13.73 -29.55
N ARG A 490 -15.38 -14.20 -30.66
CA ARG A 490 -13.95 -14.59 -30.65
C ARG A 490 -13.05 -13.38 -30.46
N LEU A 491 -13.32 -12.28 -31.14
CA LEU A 491 -12.65 -11.01 -30.98
C LEU A 491 -13.41 -10.14 -29.98
N ASN A 492 -12.72 -9.66 -28.94
CA ASN A 492 -13.25 -8.65 -28.04
C ASN A 492 -12.23 -7.51 -27.94
N ALA A 493 -12.70 -6.29 -28.13
CA ALA A 493 -11.87 -5.08 -28.03
C ALA A 493 -12.62 -4.02 -27.21
N THR A 494 -11.88 -3.35 -26.32
CA THR A 494 -12.35 -2.18 -25.59
C THR A 494 -11.29 -1.09 -25.70
N VAL A 495 -11.74 0.11 -26.08
CA VAL A 495 -10.87 1.30 -26.14
C VAL A 495 -11.57 2.44 -25.42
N GLU A 496 -10.86 3.10 -24.50
CA GLU A 496 -11.37 4.25 -23.77
C GLU A 496 -10.31 5.34 -23.64
N GLY A 497 -10.65 6.55 -24.08
CA GLY A 497 -9.90 7.76 -23.79
C GLY A 497 -10.47 8.49 -22.59
N PHE A 498 -9.63 9.11 -21.78
CA PHE A 498 -10.07 9.88 -20.63
C PHE A 498 -9.28 11.19 -20.46
N TYR A 499 -9.96 12.16 -19.87
CA TYR A 499 -9.38 13.40 -19.39
C TYR A 499 -9.89 13.65 -17.96
N GLU A 500 -8.97 13.98 -17.05
CA GLU A 500 -9.29 14.30 -15.66
C GLU A 500 -8.55 15.55 -15.22
N LYS A 501 -9.27 16.50 -14.59
CA LYS A 501 -8.70 17.64 -13.88
C LYS A 501 -8.98 17.45 -12.39
N ARG A 502 -7.92 17.46 -11.58
CA ARG A 502 -8.01 17.52 -10.12
C ARG A 502 -7.70 18.92 -9.64
N SER A 503 -8.50 19.44 -8.74
CA SER A 503 -8.36 20.75 -8.11
C SER A 503 -8.55 20.66 -6.61
N ASP A 504 -8.25 21.76 -5.93
CA ASP A 504 -8.38 21.88 -4.48
C ASP A 504 -7.48 20.87 -3.73
N ILE A 505 -6.36 20.49 -4.33
CA ILE A 505 -5.39 19.56 -3.74
C ILE A 505 -4.60 20.31 -2.66
N LEU A 506 -4.47 19.71 -1.47
CA LEU A 506 -3.60 20.25 -0.42
C LEU A 506 -2.14 20.18 -0.85
N VAL A 507 -1.49 21.33 -0.90
CA VAL A 507 -0.06 21.48 -1.20
C VAL A 507 0.61 22.32 -0.11
N SER A 508 1.94 22.33 -0.05
CA SER A 508 2.68 23.12 0.93
C SER A 508 2.39 24.62 0.74
N GLY A 509 1.98 25.31 1.80
CA GLY A 509 1.82 26.76 1.84
C GLY A 509 3.12 27.53 2.15
N ALA A 510 4.14 26.84 2.65
CA ALA A 510 5.40 27.46 3.08
C ALA A 510 6.17 28.17 1.94
N ASN A 511 5.96 27.73 0.70
CA ASN A 511 6.67 28.26 -0.47
C ASN A 511 6.15 29.64 -0.95
N SER A 512 4.95 30.06 -0.55
CA SER A 512 4.32 31.33 -0.95
C SER A 512 4.38 32.41 0.13
N THR A 513 4.96 32.09 1.30
CA THR A 513 4.91 32.97 2.45
C THR A 513 6.31 33.27 2.95
N SER A 514 6.57 34.55 3.22
CA SER A 514 7.85 35.00 3.77
C SER A 514 8.02 34.51 5.22
N GLY A 515 9.19 33.98 5.55
CA GLY A 515 9.55 33.60 6.93
C GLY A 515 9.53 34.75 7.94
N ILE A 516 9.40 36.02 7.48
CA ILE A 516 9.31 37.22 8.33
C ILE A 516 8.06 37.19 9.21
N ILE A 517 7.00 36.50 8.81
CA ILE A 517 5.77 36.39 9.62
C ILE A 517 5.97 35.60 10.92
N GLY A 518 7.07 34.86 11.06
CA GLY A 518 7.43 34.12 12.26
C GLY A 518 6.59 32.88 12.57
N ILE A 519 5.66 32.50 11.68
CA ILE A 519 4.82 31.30 11.80
C ILE A 519 4.82 30.52 10.48
N THR A 520 4.74 29.22 10.56
CA THR A 520 4.71 28.37 9.35
C THR A 520 3.31 28.32 8.76
N VAL A 521 3.21 28.55 7.44
CA VAL A 521 2.00 28.23 6.66
C VAL A 521 2.08 26.75 6.26
N GLY A 522 1.25 25.92 6.86
CA GLY A 522 1.31 24.47 6.66
C GLY A 522 0.88 24.07 5.26
N GLN A 523 -0.40 24.07 4.98
CA GLN A 523 -0.99 23.62 3.72
C GLN A 523 -2.03 24.62 3.18
N VAL A 524 -2.24 24.58 1.85
CA VAL A 524 -3.27 25.36 1.15
C VAL A 524 -3.96 24.51 0.08
N ASN A 525 -5.25 24.76 -0.21
CA ASN A 525 -6.03 24.05 -1.23
C ASN A 525 -5.83 24.65 -2.65
N GLU A 526 -4.60 24.74 -3.14
CA GLU A 526 -4.27 25.40 -4.41
C GLU A 526 -3.73 24.45 -5.48
N GLY A 527 -3.49 23.19 -5.15
CA GLY A 527 -2.93 22.21 -6.08
C GLY A 527 -3.90 21.88 -7.21
N ILE A 528 -3.39 21.87 -8.45
CA ILE A 528 -4.15 21.50 -9.65
C ILE A 528 -3.30 20.58 -10.50
N TYR A 529 -3.85 19.39 -10.80
CA TYR A 529 -3.24 18.40 -11.69
C TYR A 529 -4.17 18.03 -12.83
N LYS A 530 -3.59 17.67 -13.96
CA LYS A 530 -4.31 17.11 -15.12
C LYS A 530 -3.78 15.72 -15.46
N TYR A 531 -4.70 14.88 -15.90
CA TYR A 531 -4.43 13.53 -16.35
C TYR A 531 -5.15 13.32 -17.67
N LYS A 532 -4.49 12.74 -18.65
CA LYS A 532 -5.10 12.31 -19.91
C LYS A 532 -4.48 10.98 -20.33
N GLY A 533 -5.30 10.12 -20.88
CA GLY A 533 -4.82 8.80 -21.25
C GLY A 533 -5.74 8.05 -22.18
N LEU A 534 -5.25 6.89 -22.56
CA LEU A 534 -5.93 5.92 -23.41
C LEU A 534 -5.71 4.52 -22.82
N ASP A 535 -6.80 3.81 -22.58
CA ASP A 535 -6.78 2.40 -22.20
C ASP A 535 -7.34 1.57 -23.35
N ALA A 536 -6.63 0.52 -23.73
CA ALA A 536 -7.05 -0.40 -24.78
C ALA A 536 -6.84 -1.84 -24.34
N SER A 537 -7.79 -2.70 -24.62
CA SER A 537 -7.67 -4.14 -24.48
C SER A 537 -8.18 -4.85 -25.72
N LEU A 538 -7.51 -5.91 -26.12
CA LEU A 538 -7.85 -6.77 -27.25
C LEU A 538 -7.69 -8.22 -26.83
N SER A 539 -8.68 -9.05 -27.09
CA SER A 539 -8.56 -10.49 -26.89
C SER A 539 -9.18 -11.27 -28.04
N TRP A 540 -8.53 -12.37 -28.39
CA TRP A 540 -9.01 -13.35 -29.33
C TRP A 540 -9.10 -14.71 -28.64
N ASN A 541 -10.27 -15.34 -28.65
CA ASN A 541 -10.50 -16.66 -28.10
C ASN A 541 -11.16 -17.54 -29.16
N ASP A 542 -10.57 -18.70 -29.45
CA ASP A 542 -11.09 -19.61 -30.47
C ASP A 542 -10.78 -21.07 -30.10
N LYS A 543 -11.34 -22.01 -30.88
CA LYS A 543 -11.13 -23.45 -30.74
C LYS A 543 -10.89 -24.11 -32.10
N ILE A 544 -10.02 -25.10 -32.11
CA ILE A 544 -9.77 -26.00 -33.25
C ILE A 544 -10.02 -27.42 -32.77
N GLY A 545 -11.18 -28.00 -33.10
CA GLY A 545 -11.65 -29.24 -32.48
C GLY A 545 -11.80 -29.08 -30.96
N ASP A 546 -11.11 -29.91 -30.19
CA ASP A 546 -11.11 -29.85 -28.70
C ASP A 546 -10.05 -28.91 -28.12
N PHE A 547 -9.18 -28.34 -28.96
CA PHE A 547 -8.13 -27.43 -28.52
C PHE A 547 -8.67 -25.99 -28.43
N HIS A 548 -8.71 -25.42 -27.19
CA HIS A 548 -9.09 -24.05 -26.93
C HIS A 548 -7.87 -23.19 -26.73
N TYR A 549 -7.81 -22.05 -27.42
CA TYR A 549 -6.72 -21.08 -27.26
C TYR A 549 -7.25 -19.66 -27.13
N GLY A 550 -6.47 -18.83 -26.42
CA GLY A 550 -6.77 -17.40 -26.24
C GLY A 550 -5.49 -16.59 -26.22
N ILE A 551 -5.53 -15.44 -26.88
CA ILE A 551 -4.46 -14.44 -26.88
C ILE A 551 -5.10 -13.12 -26.47
N GLY A 552 -4.47 -12.41 -25.52
CA GLY A 552 -4.94 -11.11 -25.07
C GLY A 552 -3.78 -10.13 -24.91
N ALA A 553 -4.05 -8.87 -25.23
CA ALA A 553 -3.14 -7.77 -24.99
C ALA A 553 -3.89 -6.60 -24.36
N SER A 554 -3.25 -5.88 -23.46
CA SER A 554 -3.75 -4.63 -22.90
C SER A 554 -2.67 -3.57 -22.91
N MET A 555 -3.07 -2.33 -23.17
CA MET A 555 -2.19 -1.16 -23.17
C MET A 555 -2.87 -0.04 -22.39
N SER A 556 -2.11 0.63 -21.54
CA SER A 556 -2.52 1.86 -20.88
C SER A 556 -1.46 2.93 -21.11
N TYR A 557 -1.90 4.08 -21.60
CA TYR A 557 -1.06 5.26 -21.78
C TYR A 557 -1.57 6.39 -20.89
N LEU A 558 -0.72 6.90 -20.01
CA LEU A 558 -1.04 7.98 -19.09
C LEU A 558 -0.05 9.13 -19.26
N ASN A 559 -0.57 10.33 -19.48
CA ASN A 559 0.18 11.57 -19.41
C ASN A 559 -0.39 12.45 -18.28
N THR A 560 0.48 12.98 -17.43
CA THR A 560 0.14 13.81 -16.29
C THR A 560 0.80 15.17 -16.40
N GLU A 561 0.16 16.21 -15.85
CA GLU A 561 0.68 17.59 -15.86
C GLU A 561 0.41 18.22 -14.49
N VAL A 562 1.43 18.82 -13.91
CA VAL A 562 1.30 19.70 -12.74
C VAL A 562 0.94 21.10 -13.23
N VAL A 563 -0.27 21.55 -12.95
CA VAL A 563 -0.74 22.88 -13.36
C VAL A 563 -0.41 23.94 -12.32
N ASN A 564 -0.62 23.58 -11.05
CA ASN A 564 -0.29 24.45 -9.91
C ASN A 564 0.06 23.61 -8.66
N VAL A 565 1.09 24.01 -7.94
CA VAL A 565 1.52 23.39 -6.67
C VAL A 565 2.03 24.42 -5.66
N ASN A 566 1.70 25.70 -5.84
CA ASN A 566 2.17 26.78 -4.99
C ASN A 566 3.70 26.77 -4.80
N GLN A 567 4.42 26.72 -5.92
CA GLN A 567 5.88 26.65 -5.93
C GLN A 567 6.48 28.05 -5.90
N ALA A 568 7.48 28.26 -5.03
CA ALA A 568 8.29 29.47 -4.99
C ALA A 568 9.08 29.66 -6.31
N TYR A 569 9.54 30.89 -6.53
CA TYR A 569 10.44 31.21 -7.65
C TYR A 569 11.63 30.27 -7.68
N GLN A 570 11.97 29.79 -8.87
CA GLN A 570 13.15 28.97 -9.15
C GLN A 570 14.06 29.71 -10.12
N GLU A 571 15.36 29.64 -9.91
CA GLU A 571 16.35 30.29 -10.76
C GLU A 571 16.40 29.70 -12.17
N TYR A 572 16.13 28.40 -12.30
CA TYR A 572 16.19 27.67 -13.56
C TYR A 572 14.85 27.00 -13.90
N ASP A 573 14.47 27.04 -15.16
CA ASP A 573 13.19 26.50 -15.65
C ASP A 573 13.02 25.00 -15.38
N TYR A 574 14.11 24.22 -15.40
CA TYR A 574 14.07 22.78 -15.16
C TYR A 574 13.75 22.42 -13.68
N LEU A 575 13.89 23.38 -12.76
CA LEU A 575 13.54 23.18 -11.34
C LEU A 575 12.04 23.40 -11.07
N TYR A 576 11.30 23.97 -12.04
CA TYR A 576 9.86 24.10 -11.89
C TYR A 576 9.15 22.75 -12.01
N THR A 577 8.32 22.44 -11.03
CA THR A 577 7.41 21.29 -11.09
C THR A 577 6.22 21.57 -12.00
N LYS A 578 5.77 22.82 -12.04
CA LYS A 578 4.69 23.32 -12.90
C LYS A 578 5.00 23.11 -14.39
N GLY A 579 4.03 22.58 -15.14
CA GLY A 579 4.16 22.25 -16.57
C GLY A 579 4.79 20.87 -16.83
N ASN A 580 5.37 20.24 -15.82
CA ASN A 580 6.02 18.94 -15.91
C ASN A 580 5.10 17.79 -15.48
N ARG A 581 5.54 16.56 -15.71
CA ARG A 581 4.83 15.36 -15.25
C ARG A 581 4.87 15.26 -13.73
N ILE A 582 3.81 14.71 -13.14
CA ILE A 582 3.77 14.41 -11.70
C ILE A 582 4.86 13.40 -11.39
N GLY A 583 5.73 13.72 -10.40
CA GLY A 583 6.83 12.85 -9.98
C GLY A 583 8.00 12.79 -10.97
N GLN A 584 8.13 13.78 -11.86
CA GLN A 584 9.30 13.87 -12.73
C GLN A 584 10.57 14.01 -11.89
N MET A 585 11.52 13.11 -12.11
CA MET A 585 12.82 13.16 -11.46
C MET A 585 13.77 14.05 -12.24
N TYR A 586 14.60 14.78 -11.50
CA TYR A 586 15.76 15.47 -12.01
C TYR A 586 17.00 14.86 -11.39
N GLY A 587 18.08 14.81 -12.12
CA GLY A 587 19.36 14.32 -11.67
C GLY A 587 20.49 14.88 -12.53
N LEU A 588 21.70 14.79 -12.02
CA LEU A 588 22.89 15.02 -12.81
C LEU A 588 23.18 13.77 -13.63
N GLU A 589 23.51 13.96 -14.90
CA GLU A 589 24.02 12.87 -15.74
C GLU A 589 25.49 12.65 -15.39
N ALA A 590 25.83 11.45 -14.94
CA ALA A 590 27.21 11.10 -14.64
C ALA A 590 27.99 10.97 -15.96
N ILE A 591 28.98 11.83 -16.18
CA ILE A 591 29.83 11.84 -17.38
C ILE A 591 31.13 11.04 -17.20
N GLY A 592 31.40 10.56 -15.97
CA GLY A 592 32.59 9.76 -15.63
C GLY A 592 32.92 9.80 -14.14
N PHE A 593 34.02 9.17 -13.81
CA PHE A 593 34.67 9.29 -12.49
C PHE A 593 35.85 10.27 -12.63
N PHE A 594 36.16 10.97 -11.56
CA PHE A 594 37.31 11.85 -11.50
C PHE A 594 38.62 11.08 -11.43
#